data_dbc02460cea1989ea47de85d1284255a
#
_entry.id   dbc02460cea1989ea47de85d1284255a
#
_cell.length_a   1.000
_cell.length_b   1.000
_cell.length_c   1.000
_cell.angle_alpha   90.00
_cell.angle_beta   90.00
_cell.angle_gamma   90.00
#
_symmetry.space_group_name_H-M   'P 1'
#
loop_
_entity.id
_entity.type
_entity.pdbx_description
1 polymer ?
#
loop_
_entity_poly.entity_id
_entity_poly.type
_entity_poly.pdbx_seq_one_letter_code
_entity_poly.pdbx_strand_id
1 'polypeptide(L)'
;MVKWRLVYTRQAQKDASKLAGAGLKQKATELLDILKTNPYQNPPPYEKLVGDLTGAYSRRINIHHRLVYQVLDSEKIVKVIRLWSHYE
;
A
#
# COMPACT_ATOMS: atom_id res chain seq x y z
N MET A 1 -14.63 -16.72 -3.87
CA MET A 1 -13.41 -16.13 -3.30
C MET A 1 -13.58 -14.62 -3.17
N VAL A 2 -13.36 -14.09 -1.98
CA VAL A 2 -13.52 -12.66 -1.74
C VAL A 2 -12.27 -11.92 -2.20
N LYS A 3 -12.47 -10.94 -3.06
CA LYS A 3 -11.38 -10.06 -3.50
C LYS A 3 -11.61 -8.69 -2.92
N TRP A 4 -10.51 -8.06 -2.52
CA TRP A 4 -10.54 -6.71 -2.01
C TRP A 4 -10.42 -5.73 -3.16
N ARG A 5 -11.16 -4.64 -3.07
CA ARG A 5 -11.12 -3.61 -4.08
C ARG A 5 -10.09 -2.56 -3.68
N LEU A 6 -9.20 -2.22 -4.60
CA LEU A 6 -8.21 -1.17 -4.35
C LEU A 6 -8.74 0.17 -4.87
N VAL A 7 -8.63 1.19 -4.02
CA VAL A 7 -8.89 2.56 -4.44
C VAL A 7 -7.66 3.38 -4.11
N TYR A 8 -7.40 4.42 -4.89
CA TYR A 8 -6.18 5.20 -4.79
C TYR A 8 -6.49 6.67 -4.56
N THR A 9 -5.77 7.28 -3.62
CA THR A 9 -5.83 8.72 -3.45
C THR A 9 -5.14 9.39 -4.62
N ARG A 10 -5.39 10.70 -4.79
CA ARG A 10 -4.70 11.46 -5.83
C ARG A 10 -3.19 11.41 -5.64
N GLN A 11 -2.75 11.50 -4.39
CA GLN A 11 -1.31 11.43 -4.09
C GLN A 11 -0.74 10.06 -4.45
N ALA A 12 -1.47 8.99 -4.19
CA ALA A 12 -1.02 7.65 -4.55
C ALA A 12 -0.88 7.50 -6.06
N GLN A 13 -1.79 8.11 -6.83
CA GLN A 13 -1.70 8.08 -8.29
C GLN A 13 -0.45 8.79 -8.79
N LYS A 14 -0.12 9.93 -8.19
CA LYS A 14 1.13 10.64 -8.52
C LYS A 14 2.34 9.81 -8.14
N ASP A 15 2.29 9.17 -6.98
CA ASP A 15 3.38 8.33 -6.51
C ASP A 15 3.63 7.16 -7.45
N ALA A 16 2.57 6.60 -8.03
CA ALA A 16 2.71 5.49 -8.96
C ALA A 16 3.58 5.85 -10.17
N SER A 17 3.45 7.09 -10.66
CA SER A 17 4.28 7.54 -11.76
C SER A 17 5.75 7.61 -11.35
N LYS A 18 6.02 8.04 -10.13
CA LYS A 18 7.39 8.09 -9.61
C LYS A 18 7.99 6.71 -9.48
N LEU A 19 7.19 5.74 -9.02
CA LEU A 19 7.66 4.36 -8.91
C LEU A 19 8.06 3.80 -10.25
N ALA A 20 7.27 4.07 -11.28
CA ALA A 20 7.58 3.60 -12.62
C ALA A 20 8.91 4.15 -13.10
N GLY A 21 9.15 5.45 -12.86
CA GLY A 21 10.40 6.10 -13.24
C GLY A 21 11.60 5.59 -12.47
N ALA A 22 11.39 5.08 -11.26
CA ALA A 22 12.49 4.60 -10.41
C ALA A 22 12.73 3.08 -10.56
N GLY A 23 11.99 2.41 -11.45
CA GLY A 23 12.16 0.97 -11.65
C GLY A 23 11.55 0.12 -10.56
N LEU A 24 10.64 0.67 -9.76
CA LEU A 24 10.03 -0.02 -8.64
C LEU A 24 8.59 -0.48 -8.92
N LYS A 25 8.14 -0.32 -10.16
CA LYS A 25 6.78 -0.64 -10.52
C LYS A 25 6.42 -2.10 -10.27
N GLN A 26 7.32 -3.01 -10.63
CA GLN A 26 7.06 -4.44 -10.46
C GLN A 26 6.90 -4.80 -8.99
N LYS A 27 7.78 -4.31 -8.14
CA LYS A 27 7.69 -4.59 -6.71
C LYS A 27 6.40 -4.04 -6.12
N ALA A 28 6.03 -2.83 -6.49
CA ALA A 28 4.78 -2.23 -6.02
C ALA A 28 3.57 -3.02 -6.51
N THR A 29 3.59 -3.46 -7.76
CA THR A 29 2.49 -4.25 -8.32
C THR A 29 2.31 -5.56 -7.56
N GLU A 30 3.42 -6.23 -7.22
CA GLU A 30 3.37 -7.46 -6.44
C GLU A 30 2.70 -7.23 -5.09
N LEU A 31 3.05 -6.14 -4.41
CA LEU A 31 2.45 -5.81 -3.12
C LEU A 31 0.97 -5.48 -3.25
N LEU A 32 0.60 -4.76 -4.30
CA LEU A 32 -0.80 -4.42 -4.54
C LEU A 32 -1.63 -5.67 -4.82
N ASP A 33 -1.07 -6.63 -5.54
CA ASP A 33 -1.77 -7.89 -5.80
C ASP A 33 -2.00 -8.67 -4.51
N ILE A 34 -1.05 -8.63 -3.59
CA ILE A 34 -1.22 -9.25 -2.27
C ILE A 34 -2.38 -8.59 -1.53
N LEU A 35 -2.48 -7.26 -1.59
CA LEU A 35 -3.57 -6.56 -0.93
C LEU A 35 -4.93 -6.92 -1.51
N LYS A 36 -5.01 -7.20 -2.79
CA LYS A 36 -6.26 -7.62 -3.42
C LYS A 36 -6.73 -8.96 -2.91
N THR A 37 -5.80 -9.83 -2.58
CA THR A 37 -6.12 -11.17 -2.10
C THR A 37 -6.34 -11.18 -0.59
N ASN A 38 -5.42 -10.59 0.16
CA ASN A 38 -5.49 -10.54 1.61
C ASN A 38 -4.61 -9.40 2.12
N PRO A 39 -5.21 -8.26 2.50
CA PRO A 39 -4.42 -7.10 2.95
C PRO A 39 -3.70 -7.33 4.27
N TYR A 40 -3.99 -8.42 4.96
CA TYR A 40 -3.33 -8.77 6.21
C TYR A 40 -2.32 -9.91 6.06
N GLN A 41 -2.01 -10.29 4.82
CA GLN A 41 -1.09 -11.40 4.58
C GLN A 41 0.31 -11.09 5.12
N ASN A 42 0.90 -12.04 5.81
CA ASN A 42 2.23 -11.95 6.36
C ASN A 42 2.92 -13.32 6.24
N PRO A 43 4.07 -13.48 5.61
CA PRO A 43 4.82 -12.46 4.89
C PRO A 43 4.17 -12.03 3.59
N PRO A 44 4.54 -10.88 3.02
CA PRO A 44 5.57 -9.96 3.53
C PRO A 44 5.07 -9.18 4.74
N PRO A 45 5.97 -8.72 5.61
CA PRO A 45 5.57 -8.03 6.83
C PRO A 45 4.96 -6.67 6.56
N TYR A 46 4.10 -6.26 7.48
CA TYR A 46 3.52 -4.93 7.45
C TYR A 46 3.48 -4.37 8.86
N GLU A 47 3.36 -3.06 8.98
CA GLU A 47 3.35 -2.38 10.27
C GLU A 47 2.09 -1.55 10.42
N LYS A 48 1.54 -1.52 11.63
CA LYS A 48 0.45 -0.61 11.95
C LYS A 48 1.04 0.78 12.19
N LEU A 49 0.39 1.78 11.63
CA LEU A 49 0.79 3.16 11.84
C LEU A 49 0.00 3.75 12.99
N VAL A 50 0.64 4.67 13.72
CA VAL A 50 0.03 5.33 14.86
C VAL A 50 0.03 6.84 14.62
N GLY A 51 -0.63 7.58 15.52
CA GLY A 51 -0.73 9.02 15.37
C GLY A 51 -1.79 9.41 14.38
N ASP A 52 -1.48 10.36 13.51
CA ASP A 52 -2.45 10.88 12.54
C ASP A 52 -2.91 9.84 11.52
N LEU A 53 -2.12 8.78 11.35
CA LEU A 53 -2.44 7.72 10.40
C LEU A 53 -2.94 6.46 11.09
N THR A 54 -3.48 6.58 12.31
CA THR A 54 -4.03 5.44 13.04
C THR A 54 -5.09 4.73 12.17
N GLY A 55 -4.99 3.41 12.09
CA GLY A 55 -5.89 2.63 11.25
C GLY A 55 -5.29 2.33 9.89
N ALA A 56 -4.13 2.89 9.59
CA ALA A 56 -3.43 2.60 8.35
C ALA A 56 -2.27 1.64 8.61
N TYR A 57 -1.78 1.05 7.54
CA TYR A 57 -0.67 0.11 7.57
C TYR A 57 0.36 0.50 6.54
N SER A 58 1.60 0.06 6.73
CA SER A 58 2.64 0.27 5.73
C SER A 58 3.36 -1.03 5.42
N ARG A 59 3.73 -1.19 4.15
CA ARG A 59 4.57 -2.29 3.70
C ARG A 59 5.76 -1.70 2.98
N ARG A 60 6.92 -2.30 3.16
CA ARG A 60 8.15 -1.82 2.55
C ARG A 60 8.20 -2.18 1.07
N ILE A 61 8.41 -1.18 0.21
CA ILE A 61 8.66 -1.42 -1.21
C ILE A 61 10.16 -1.66 -1.40
N ASN A 62 10.96 -0.78 -0.80
CA ASN A 62 12.41 -0.97 -0.70
C ASN A 62 12.88 -0.27 0.56
N ILE A 63 14.19 -0.06 0.72
CA ILE A 63 14.71 0.52 1.96
C ILE A 63 14.31 1.99 2.16
N HIS A 64 13.88 2.67 1.10
CA HIS A 64 13.54 4.09 1.18
C HIS A 64 12.05 4.37 1.04
N HIS A 65 11.30 3.48 0.42
CA HIS A 65 9.91 3.77 0.08
C HIS A 65 8.96 2.74 0.64
N ARG A 66 7.77 3.21 1.03
CA ARG A 66 6.74 2.37 1.61
C ARG A 66 5.41 2.58 0.91
N LEU A 67 4.64 1.51 0.89
CA LEU A 67 3.25 1.53 0.48
C LEU A 67 2.40 1.73 1.73
N VAL A 68 1.64 2.82 1.77
CA VAL A 68 0.77 3.14 2.92
C VAL A 68 -0.67 2.96 2.48
N TYR A 69 -1.43 2.19 3.27
CA TYR A 69 -2.80 1.87 2.92
C TYR A 69 -3.67 1.74 4.17
N GLN A 70 -4.97 1.85 3.95
CA GLN A 70 -5.97 1.69 4.99
C GLN A 70 -6.94 0.59 4.57
N VAL A 71 -7.33 -0.28 5.51
CA VAL A 71 -8.23 -1.39 5.22
C VAL A 71 -9.61 -1.06 5.75
N LEU A 72 -10.59 -1.08 4.86
CA LEU A 72 -11.99 -0.84 5.19
C LEU A 72 -12.72 -2.18 5.13
N ASP A 73 -12.70 -2.89 6.26
CA ASP A 73 -13.16 -4.28 6.32
C ASP A 73 -14.62 -4.47 5.93
N SER A 74 -15.50 -3.61 6.41
CA SER A 74 -16.93 -3.77 6.14
C SER A 74 -17.26 -3.59 4.67
N GLU A 75 -16.45 -2.82 3.95
CA GLU A 75 -16.67 -2.54 2.54
C GLU A 75 -15.78 -3.37 1.63
N LYS A 76 -14.86 -4.12 2.19
CA LYS A 76 -13.88 -4.90 1.46
C LYS A 76 -13.07 -4.04 0.50
N ILE A 77 -12.66 -2.87 1.00
CA ILE A 77 -11.89 -1.90 0.24
C ILE A 77 -10.53 -1.69 0.90
N VAL A 78 -9.50 -1.61 0.10
CA VAL A 78 -8.17 -1.18 0.54
C VAL A 78 -7.90 0.16 -0.11
N LYS A 79 -7.77 1.20 0.71
CA LYS A 79 -7.49 2.54 0.23
C LYS A 79 -5.99 2.77 0.25
N VAL A 80 -5.40 2.88 -0.93
CA VAL A 80 -3.96 3.14 -1.06
C VAL A 80 -3.73 4.64 -0.90
N ILE A 81 -3.06 5.01 0.18
CA ILE A 81 -2.85 6.40 0.54
C ILE A 81 -1.58 6.96 -0.09
N ARG A 82 -0.49 6.19 -0.02
CA ARG A 82 0.80 6.59 -0.60
C ARG A 82 1.48 5.38 -1.21
N LEU A 83 2.22 5.62 -2.28
CA LEU A 83 3.05 4.59 -2.92
C LEU A 83 4.53 5.00 -2.99
N TRP A 84 4.82 6.23 -2.63
CA TRP A 84 6.18 6.78 -2.67
C TRP A 84 6.41 7.57 -1.39
N SER A 85 6.22 6.87 -0.26
CA SER A 85 6.36 7.50 1.05
C SER A 85 7.80 7.37 1.51
N HIS A 86 8.47 8.49 1.71
CA HIS A 86 9.82 8.50 2.26
C HIS A 86 9.74 8.21 3.75
N TYR A 87 10.51 7.24 4.17
CA TYR A 87 10.53 6.88 5.58
C TYR A 87 11.94 7.10 6.13
N GLU A 88 12.03 7.95 7.10
CA GLU A 88 13.30 8.23 7.77
C GLU A 88 13.39 7.48 9.08
#